data_43b4fb4443e1fdaaf3e1c9a287560eb8
#
_entry.id   43b4fb4443e1fdaaf3e1c9a287560eb8
#
_cell.length_a   1.000
_cell.length_b   1.000
_cell.length_c   1.000
_cell.angle_alpha   90.00
_cell.angle_beta   90.00
_cell.angle_gamma   90.00
#
_symmetry.space_group_name_H-M   'P 1'
#
loop_
_entity.id
_entity.type
_entity.pdbx_description
1 polymer ?
#
loop_
_entity_poly.entity_id
_entity_poly.type
_entity_poly.pdbx_seq_one_letter_code
_entity_poly.pdbx_strand_id
1 'polypeptide(L)'
;MIGIHIHIMERGIKGERFNFKRRIIVILEYKEDISSSFEGTIIDIETIGEFNKLYRYTNDSREYQYMQQVIFGFINGQGLHILCAKGMEAISQLKEKTEGILDSLERPFYAFQSGFERGVLFHQLGKKIDFDGELQRYRGESKGNARPELDIPNYGDPFNDVGKQCMQAWLRGEFDRAIAHNRACLLKERDILTKRGFREPDELKFTK
;
A
#
# COMPACT_ATOMS: atom_id res chain seq x y z
N MET A 1 -4.20 5.79 22.70
CA MET A 1 -3.99 4.34 23.01
C MET A 1 -3.95 3.62 21.68
N ILE A 2 -2.79 3.07 21.31
CA ILE A 2 -2.60 2.37 20.03
C ILE A 2 -3.10 0.93 20.25
N GLY A 3 -4.20 0.58 19.63
CA GLY A 3 -4.77 -0.77 19.71
C GLY A 3 -4.38 -1.60 18.50
N ILE A 4 -3.52 -2.60 18.68
CA ILE A 4 -3.28 -3.64 17.65
C ILE A 4 -4.37 -4.70 17.84
N HIS A 5 -5.27 -4.80 16.87
CA HIS A 5 -6.28 -5.86 16.84
C HIS A 5 -5.77 -7.05 16.01
N ILE A 6 -5.68 -8.22 16.63
CA ILE A 6 -5.31 -9.47 15.97
C ILE A 6 -6.60 -10.22 15.60
N HIS A 7 -6.90 -10.33 14.31
CA HIS A 7 -8.03 -11.15 13.83
C HIS A 7 -7.52 -12.56 13.52
N ILE A 8 -7.97 -13.55 14.30
CA ILE A 8 -7.66 -14.97 14.08
C ILE A 8 -8.88 -15.63 13.43
N MET A 9 -8.76 -16.08 12.19
CA MET A 9 -9.78 -16.91 11.54
C MET A 9 -9.37 -18.39 11.53
N GLU A 10 -10.19 -19.23 12.16
CA GLU A 10 -10.04 -20.69 12.10
C GLU A 10 -10.90 -21.27 10.98
N ARG A 11 -10.28 -21.87 9.95
CA ARG A 11 -10.99 -22.73 9.00
C ARG A 11 -10.79 -24.19 9.39
N GLY A 12 -11.86 -24.87 9.77
CA GLY A 12 -11.86 -26.30 10.06
C GLY A 12 -12.10 -27.14 8.80
N ILE A 13 -11.16 -28.03 8.46
CA ILE A 13 -11.35 -29.13 7.50
C ILE A 13 -11.41 -30.42 8.30
N LYS A 14 -12.53 -31.17 8.17
CA LYS A 14 -12.70 -32.52 8.75
C LYS A 14 -12.03 -33.55 7.86
N GLY A 15 -11.14 -34.38 8.44
CA GLY A 15 -10.70 -35.65 7.90
C GLY A 15 -9.20 -35.78 7.66
N GLU A 16 -8.60 -36.69 8.43
CA GLU A 16 -7.26 -37.25 8.41
C GLU A 16 -6.23 -36.69 9.40
N ARG A 17 -5.72 -37.63 10.23
CA ARG A 17 -4.69 -37.36 11.25
C ARG A 17 -3.35 -37.19 10.57
N PHE A 18 -3.12 -36.06 9.95
CA PHE A 18 -1.80 -35.51 9.71
C PHE A 18 -1.56 -34.41 10.72
N ASN A 19 -0.49 -34.53 11.50
CA ASN A 19 -0.06 -33.50 12.46
C ASN A 19 0.48 -32.27 11.70
N PHE A 20 -0.39 -31.61 10.94
CA PHE A 20 -0.13 -30.30 10.39
C PHE A 20 -0.19 -29.31 11.55
N LYS A 21 0.96 -28.78 11.99
CA LYS A 21 0.98 -27.53 12.75
C LYS A 21 0.16 -26.53 11.93
N ARG A 22 -1.06 -26.23 12.39
CA ARG A 22 -1.91 -25.19 11.78
C ARG A 22 -1.05 -23.91 11.73
N ARG A 23 -0.61 -23.51 10.56
CA ARG A 23 0.01 -22.21 10.38
C ARG A 23 -1.12 -21.17 10.56
N ILE A 24 -0.99 -20.36 11.60
CA ILE A 24 -1.91 -19.25 11.82
C ILE A 24 -1.54 -18.19 10.77
N ILE A 25 -2.46 -17.95 9.84
CA ILE A 25 -2.32 -16.86 8.85
C ILE A 25 -2.74 -15.59 9.57
N VAL A 26 -1.89 -14.60 9.62
CA VAL A 26 -2.11 -13.37 10.38
C VAL A 26 -1.97 -12.15 9.48
N ILE A 27 -3.02 -11.34 9.45
CA ILE A 27 -2.96 -9.96 8.97
C ILE A 27 -2.84 -9.05 10.19
N LEU A 28 -1.79 -8.25 10.23
CA LEU A 28 -1.66 -7.17 11.21
C LEU A 28 -2.49 -6.00 10.73
N GLU A 29 -3.27 -5.42 11.62
CA GLU A 29 -4.14 -4.29 11.34
C GLU A 29 -3.75 -3.12 12.24
N TYR A 30 -3.52 -1.95 11.64
CA TYR A 30 -3.24 -0.70 12.32
C TYR A 30 -4.28 0.34 11.93
N LYS A 31 -4.84 1.02 12.93
CA LYS A 31 -5.82 2.10 12.74
C LYS A 31 -5.44 3.31 13.57
N GLU A 32 -5.64 4.48 12.99
CA GLU A 32 -5.40 5.75 13.68
C GLU A 32 -6.51 6.75 13.32
N ASP A 33 -7.16 7.29 14.34
CA ASP A 33 -8.18 8.34 14.17
C ASP A 33 -7.48 9.65 13.84
N ILE A 34 -7.48 10.01 12.57
CA ILE A 34 -6.89 11.25 12.07
C ILE A 34 -7.95 11.96 11.24
N SER A 35 -8.29 13.17 11.64
CA SER A 35 -9.15 14.02 10.80
C SER A 35 -8.43 14.42 9.52
N SER A 36 -9.03 14.20 8.38
CA SER A 36 -8.57 14.71 7.10
C SER A 36 -9.60 15.66 6.52
N SER A 37 -9.12 16.73 5.89
CA SER A 37 -9.97 17.80 5.31
C SER A 37 -10.16 17.65 3.79
N PHE A 38 -9.72 16.54 3.20
CA PHE A 38 -9.88 16.26 1.77
C PHE A 38 -11.00 15.23 1.53
N GLU A 39 -11.61 15.27 0.37
CA GLU A 39 -12.56 14.25 -0.11
C GLU A 39 -11.83 13.09 -0.76
N GLY A 40 -12.39 11.87 -0.61
CA GLY A 40 -11.88 10.66 -1.21
C GLY A 40 -10.86 9.93 -0.35
N THR A 41 -10.04 9.11 -0.99
CA THR A 41 -9.11 8.19 -0.32
C THR A 41 -7.73 8.23 -0.97
N ILE A 42 -6.70 8.43 -0.15
CA ILE A 42 -5.31 8.23 -0.55
C ILE A 42 -4.94 6.78 -0.26
N ILE A 43 -4.31 6.10 -1.22
CA ILE A 43 -3.89 4.70 -1.12
C ILE A 43 -2.39 4.63 -1.35
N ASP A 44 -1.67 3.95 -0.44
CA ASP A 44 -0.24 3.65 -0.54
C ASP A 44 -0.01 2.18 -0.23
N ILE A 45 0.74 1.49 -1.09
CA ILE A 45 1.03 0.07 -0.94
C ILE A 45 2.52 -0.18 -0.83
N GLU A 46 2.89 -1.20 -0.02
CA GLU A 46 4.26 -1.70 0.01
C GLU A 46 4.32 -3.09 -0.61
N THR A 47 5.43 -3.35 -1.30
CA THR A 47 5.59 -4.58 -2.07
C THR A 47 6.91 -5.27 -1.79
N ILE A 48 6.94 -6.56 -2.11
CA ILE A 48 8.16 -7.33 -2.34
C ILE A 48 8.25 -7.71 -3.81
N GLY A 49 9.44 -8.13 -4.25
CA GLY A 49 9.68 -8.50 -5.65
C GLY A 49 10.50 -7.47 -6.40
N GLU A 50 10.53 -7.57 -7.70
CA GLU A 50 11.34 -6.72 -8.57
C GLU A 50 10.54 -6.22 -9.77
N PHE A 51 10.91 -5.02 -10.25
CA PHE A 51 10.38 -4.50 -11.50
C PHE A 51 10.81 -5.37 -12.68
N ASN A 52 9.89 -5.61 -13.62
CA ASN A 52 10.27 -6.21 -14.89
C ASN A 52 11.01 -5.20 -15.76
N LYS A 53 12.34 -5.36 -15.83
CA LYS A 53 13.23 -4.42 -16.52
C LYS A 53 12.93 -4.25 -18.02
N LEU A 54 12.28 -5.23 -18.65
CA LEU A 54 11.91 -5.17 -20.07
C LEU A 54 10.85 -4.10 -20.37
N TYR A 55 10.02 -3.78 -19.36
CA TYR A 55 8.92 -2.82 -19.51
C TYR A 55 9.15 -1.52 -18.74
N ARG A 56 10.34 -1.36 -18.18
CA ARG A 56 10.68 -0.17 -17.41
C ARG A 56 10.59 1.08 -18.28
N TYR A 57 9.89 2.09 -17.78
CA TYR A 57 9.65 3.37 -18.46
C TYR A 57 8.76 3.31 -19.73
N THR A 58 8.05 2.22 -19.95
CA THR A 58 7.16 2.06 -21.13
C THR A 58 5.71 2.41 -20.86
N ASN A 59 5.35 2.80 -19.64
CA ASN A 59 3.97 2.96 -19.18
C ASN A 59 3.12 1.70 -19.41
N ASP A 60 3.72 0.54 -19.22
CA ASP A 60 3.06 -0.77 -19.34
C ASP A 60 3.01 -1.46 -17.97
N SER A 61 1.84 -1.93 -17.58
CA SER A 61 1.63 -2.56 -16.27
C SER A 61 2.50 -3.78 -16.01
N ARG A 62 3.03 -4.43 -17.09
CA ARG A 62 3.97 -5.54 -16.97
C ARG A 62 5.27 -5.16 -16.27
N GLU A 63 5.60 -3.87 -16.15
CA GLU A 63 6.68 -3.41 -15.28
C GLU A 63 6.53 -3.94 -13.85
N TYR A 64 5.28 -4.11 -13.37
CA TYR A 64 4.93 -4.45 -11.99
C TYR A 64 4.52 -5.93 -11.81
N GLN A 65 4.57 -6.75 -12.84
CA GLN A 65 4.00 -8.12 -12.82
C GLN A 65 4.64 -9.07 -11.80
N TYR A 66 5.87 -8.80 -11.35
CA TYR A 66 6.58 -9.59 -10.36
C TYR A 66 6.55 -8.99 -8.95
N MET A 67 5.84 -7.87 -8.79
CA MET A 67 5.64 -7.24 -7.49
C MET A 67 4.49 -7.91 -6.75
N GLN A 68 4.65 -8.15 -5.45
CA GLN A 68 3.62 -8.70 -4.58
C GLN A 68 3.35 -7.71 -3.45
N GLN A 69 2.12 -7.30 -3.31
CA GLN A 69 1.67 -6.44 -2.22
C GLN A 69 1.79 -7.16 -0.88
N VAL A 70 2.42 -6.53 0.09
CA VAL A 70 2.59 -7.03 1.45
C VAL A 70 2.00 -6.09 2.49
N ILE A 71 1.79 -4.83 2.15
CA ILE A 71 1.05 -3.84 2.95
C ILE A 71 0.06 -3.13 2.04
N PHE A 72 -1.15 -2.92 2.56
CA PHE A 72 -2.19 -2.07 1.99
C PHE A 72 -2.55 -1.01 3.02
N GLY A 73 -2.27 0.23 2.70
CA GLY A 73 -2.62 1.37 3.54
C GLY A 73 -3.52 2.36 2.82
N PHE A 74 -4.40 3.01 3.58
CA PHE A 74 -5.20 4.12 3.08
C PHE A 74 -5.52 5.12 4.18
N ILE A 75 -5.78 6.37 3.77
CA ILE A 75 -6.27 7.44 4.63
C ILE A 75 -7.40 8.18 3.93
N ASN A 76 -8.48 8.46 4.66
CA ASN A 76 -9.65 9.20 4.20
C ASN A 76 -10.30 9.99 5.36
N GLY A 77 -11.53 10.45 5.18
CA GLY A 77 -12.28 11.16 6.22
C GLY A 77 -12.56 10.37 7.50
N GLN A 78 -12.44 9.04 7.46
CA GLN A 78 -12.66 8.15 8.61
C GLN A 78 -11.37 7.85 9.39
N GLY A 79 -10.20 8.26 8.87
CA GLY A 79 -8.90 8.03 9.49
C GLY A 79 -7.92 7.25 8.62
N LEU A 80 -6.85 6.76 9.25
CA LEU A 80 -5.79 5.99 8.62
C LEU A 80 -5.91 4.51 8.99
N HIS A 81 -5.83 3.64 7.99
CA HIS A 81 -5.93 2.21 8.17
C HIS A 81 -4.84 1.48 7.36
N ILE A 82 -4.14 0.54 7.96
CA ILE A 82 -3.08 -0.25 7.33
C ILE A 82 -3.31 -1.73 7.63
N LEU A 83 -3.22 -2.54 6.59
CA LEU A 83 -3.20 -4.00 6.65
C LEU A 83 -1.81 -4.50 6.22
N CYS A 84 -1.17 -5.34 7.02
CA CYS A 84 0.12 -5.92 6.72
C CYS A 84 0.06 -7.44 6.80
N ALA A 85 0.48 -8.12 5.74
CA ALA A 85 0.67 -9.57 5.76
C ALA A 85 1.82 -9.94 6.68
N LYS A 86 1.58 -10.77 7.70
CA LYS A 86 2.62 -11.26 8.59
C LYS A 86 3.28 -12.53 8.01
N GLY A 87 4.04 -12.34 6.93
CA GLY A 87 4.75 -13.41 6.22
C GLY A 87 4.12 -13.77 4.86
N MET A 88 4.83 -14.58 4.09
CA MET A 88 4.47 -14.95 2.72
C MET A 88 3.11 -15.66 2.63
N GLU A 89 2.80 -16.49 3.61
CA GLU A 89 1.54 -17.24 3.70
C GLU A 89 0.30 -16.37 3.88
N ALA A 90 0.48 -15.14 4.36
CA ALA A 90 -0.62 -14.21 4.58
C ALA A 90 -0.93 -13.31 3.35
N ILE A 91 -0.11 -13.34 2.31
CA ILE A 91 -0.27 -12.46 1.13
C ILE A 91 -1.60 -12.71 0.42
N SER A 92 -2.01 -13.96 0.26
CA SER A 92 -3.30 -14.29 -0.38
C SER A 92 -4.48 -13.73 0.40
N GLN A 93 -4.43 -13.78 1.75
CA GLN A 93 -5.47 -13.21 2.59
C GLN A 93 -5.47 -11.68 2.54
N LEU A 94 -4.27 -11.05 2.49
CA LEU A 94 -4.17 -9.60 2.30
C LEU A 94 -4.82 -9.18 0.98
N LYS A 95 -4.55 -9.92 -0.11
CA LYS A 95 -5.16 -9.68 -1.42
C LYS A 95 -6.70 -9.71 -1.35
N GLU A 96 -7.29 -10.76 -0.75
CA GLU A 96 -8.74 -10.88 -0.58
C GLU A 96 -9.32 -9.69 0.22
N LYS A 97 -8.66 -9.31 1.32
CA LYS A 97 -9.08 -8.16 2.13
C LYS A 97 -8.95 -6.84 1.36
N THR A 98 -7.84 -6.63 0.65
CA THR A 98 -7.62 -5.44 -0.19
C THR A 98 -8.73 -5.28 -1.21
N GLU A 99 -9.12 -6.35 -1.90
CA GLU A 99 -10.19 -6.33 -2.89
C GLU A 99 -11.52 -5.90 -2.29
N GLY A 100 -11.92 -6.52 -1.17
CA GLY A 100 -13.17 -6.17 -0.48
C GLY A 100 -13.18 -4.74 0.07
N ILE A 101 -12.03 -4.23 0.54
CA ILE A 101 -11.92 -2.87 1.04
C ILE A 101 -12.02 -1.87 -0.11
N LEU A 102 -11.28 -2.07 -1.21
CA LEU A 102 -11.31 -1.18 -2.38
C LEU A 102 -12.72 -0.95 -2.92
N ASP A 103 -13.57 -1.98 -2.89
CA ASP A 103 -14.96 -1.87 -3.35
C ASP A 103 -15.84 -1.01 -2.42
N SER A 104 -15.40 -0.73 -1.19
CA SER A 104 -16.11 0.06 -0.18
C SER A 104 -15.52 1.45 0.07
N LEU A 105 -14.34 1.75 -0.45
CA LEU A 105 -13.67 3.03 -0.23
C LEU A 105 -14.33 4.16 -1.03
N GLU A 106 -14.37 5.33 -0.41
CA GLU A 106 -14.88 6.54 -1.04
C GLU A 106 -13.90 7.10 -2.08
N ARG A 107 -14.44 7.43 -3.24
CA ARG A 107 -13.72 8.13 -4.30
C ARG A 107 -13.76 9.64 -4.08
N PRO A 108 -12.83 10.42 -4.70
CA PRO A 108 -11.78 10.02 -5.64
C PRO A 108 -10.60 9.28 -4.99
N PHE A 109 -9.89 8.44 -5.77
CA PHE A 109 -8.67 7.76 -5.32
C PHE A 109 -7.42 8.51 -5.72
N TYR A 110 -6.50 8.67 -4.78
CA TYR A 110 -5.21 9.32 -4.95
C TYR A 110 -4.07 8.41 -4.55
N ALA A 111 -2.91 8.58 -5.19
CA ALA A 111 -1.64 7.99 -4.76
C ALA A 111 -0.49 8.92 -5.13
N PHE A 112 0.66 8.75 -4.49
CA PHE A 112 1.84 9.55 -4.84
C PHE A 112 2.30 9.26 -6.26
N GLN A 113 2.43 7.99 -6.62
CA GLN A 113 2.79 7.52 -7.96
C GLN A 113 1.74 6.50 -8.44
N SER A 114 0.56 6.98 -8.82
CA SER A 114 -0.61 6.15 -9.13
C SER A 114 -0.34 5.03 -10.15
N GLY A 115 0.61 5.20 -11.05
CA GLY A 115 1.03 4.17 -11.99
C GLY A 115 1.57 2.92 -11.32
N PHE A 116 2.25 3.05 -10.16
CA PHE A 116 2.75 1.93 -9.37
C PHE A 116 1.58 1.16 -8.73
N GLU A 117 0.71 1.85 -7.98
CA GLU A 117 -0.43 1.23 -7.31
C GLU A 117 -1.36 0.56 -8.31
N ARG A 118 -1.69 1.23 -9.41
CA ARG A 118 -2.55 0.70 -10.50
C ARG A 118 -1.95 -0.56 -11.12
N GLY A 119 -0.65 -0.54 -11.41
CA GLY A 119 0.04 -1.67 -12.04
C GLY A 119 0.13 -2.88 -11.11
N VAL A 120 0.53 -2.68 -9.84
CA VAL A 120 0.60 -3.76 -8.85
C VAL A 120 -0.79 -4.35 -8.59
N LEU A 121 -1.80 -3.51 -8.31
CA LEU A 121 -3.17 -3.97 -8.06
C LEU A 121 -3.76 -4.72 -9.26
N PHE A 122 -3.48 -4.28 -10.50
CA PHE A 122 -3.92 -4.99 -11.70
C PHE A 122 -3.39 -6.43 -11.77
N HIS A 123 -2.09 -6.63 -11.54
CA HIS A 123 -1.50 -7.98 -11.56
C HIS A 123 -1.89 -8.81 -10.34
N GLN A 124 -2.12 -8.18 -9.21
CA GLN A 124 -2.55 -8.86 -7.99
C GLN A 124 -4.01 -9.28 -8.02
N LEU A 125 -4.92 -8.36 -8.37
CA LEU A 125 -6.37 -8.56 -8.28
C LEU A 125 -6.96 -9.06 -9.60
N GLY A 126 -6.25 -8.90 -10.73
CA GLY A 126 -6.73 -9.26 -12.06
C GLY A 126 -7.75 -8.27 -12.63
N LYS A 127 -8.01 -7.16 -11.95
CA LYS A 127 -8.94 -6.10 -12.36
C LYS A 127 -8.24 -4.73 -12.35
N LYS A 128 -8.67 -3.85 -13.26
CA LYS A 128 -8.20 -2.47 -13.32
C LYS A 128 -8.83 -1.67 -12.18
N ILE A 129 -8.00 -0.96 -11.44
CA ILE A 129 -8.42 0.04 -10.45
C ILE A 129 -8.01 1.41 -10.97
N ASP A 130 -8.98 2.27 -11.21
CA ASP A 130 -8.72 3.64 -11.64
C ASP A 130 -8.43 4.53 -10.44
N PHE A 131 -7.44 5.40 -10.61
CA PHE A 131 -7.14 6.48 -9.68
C PHE A 131 -7.50 7.82 -10.35
N ASP A 132 -8.02 8.74 -9.57
CA ASP A 132 -8.54 10.02 -10.05
C ASP A 132 -7.46 11.11 -9.97
N GLY A 133 -6.44 10.92 -9.13
CA GLY A 133 -5.35 11.87 -9.00
C GLY A 133 -4.00 11.25 -8.65
N GLU A 134 -2.94 11.91 -9.13
CA GLU A 134 -1.55 11.60 -8.83
C GLU A 134 -0.91 12.77 -8.08
N LEU A 135 -0.29 12.48 -6.93
CA LEU A 135 0.30 13.49 -6.07
C LEU A 135 1.74 13.86 -6.48
N GLN A 136 2.40 13.00 -7.25
CA GLN A 136 3.69 13.29 -7.87
C GLN A 136 3.52 14.42 -8.88
N ARG A 137 4.29 15.51 -8.72
CA ARG A 137 4.18 16.71 -9.57
C ARG A 137 4.70 16.46 -10.99
N TYR A 138 5.76 15.69 -11.09
CA TYR A 138 6.37 15.28 -12.36
C TYR A 138 6.97 13.88 -12.22
N ARG A 139 7.07 13.19 -13.33
CA ARG A 139 7.62 11.83 -13.36
C ARG A 139 9.05 11.79 -12.80
N GLY A 140 9.25 10.93 -11.79
CA GLY A 140 10.54 10.78 -11.10
C GLY A 140 10.72 11.66 -9.86
N GLU A 141 9.74 12.50 -9.51
CA GLU A 141 9.73 13.13 -8.19
C GLU A 141 9.64 12.05 -7.11
N SER A 142 10.38 12.20 -6.02
CA SER A 142 10.27 11.34 -4.84
C SER A 142 9.56 12.06 -3.70
N LYS A 143 8.93 11.32 -2.77
CA LYS A 143 8.38 11.89 -1.53
C LYS A 143 9.49 12.62 -0.75
N GLY A 144 10.71 12.08 -0.75
CA GLY A 144 11.89 12.70 -0.11
C GLY A 144 12.25 14.07 -0.68
N ASN A 145 11.95 14.35 -1.97
CA ASN A 145 12.13 15.67 -2.58
C ASN A 145 10.95 16.58 -2.33
N ALA A 146 9.72 16.09 -2.47
CA ALA A 146 8.50 16.86 -2.27
C ALA A 146 8.33 17.34 -0.82
N ARG A 147 8.72 16.51 0.14
CA ARG A 147 8.57 16.79 1.58
C ARG A 147 9.27 18.08 2.03
N PRO A 148 10.58 18.31 1.80
CA PRO A 148 11.24 19.55 2.23
C PRO A 148 10.75 20.76 1.43
N GLU A 149 10.44 20.62 0.14
CA GLU A 149 9.88 21.71 -0.68
C GLU A 149 8.57 22.24 -0.12
N LEU A 150 7.75 21.36 0.44
CA LEU A 150 6.43 21.68 0.98
C LEU A 150 6.43 21.85 2.51
N ASP A 151 7.57 21.84 3.17
CA ASP A 151 7.69 21.89 4.63
C ASP A 151 6.76 20.86 5.31
N ILE A 152 6.94 19.59 4.92
CA ILE A 152 6.20 18.44 5.44
C ILE A 152 7.09 17.67 6.40
N PRO A 153 6.61 17.34 7.64
CA PRO A 153 7.39 16.56 8.60
C PRO A 153 7.65 15.12 8.13
N ASN A 154 8.67 14.49 8.70
CA ASN A 154 9.00 13.09 8.37
C ASN A 154 8.02 12.06 8.95
N TYR A 155 7.18 12.44 9.92
CA TYR A 155 6.21 11.56 10.60
C TYR A 155 6.81 10.32 11.25
N GLY A 156 8.12 10.37 11.58
CA GLY A 156 8.79 9.23 12.19
C GLY A 156 9.08 8.08 11.24
N ASP A 157 9.14 8.34 9.92
CA ASP A 157 9.51 7.35 8.93
C ASP A 157 10.89 6.76 9.23
N PRO A 158 11.00 5.44 9.53
CA PRO A 158 12.25 4.80 9.91
C PRO A 158 13.24 4.64 8.74
N PHE A 159 12.80 4.93 7.50
CA PHE A 159 13.58 4.70 6.28
C PHE A 159 13.78 5.94 5.42
N ASN A 160 13.32 7.11 5.88
CA ASN A 160 13.48 8.39 5.17
C ASN A 160 13.07 8.31 3.68
N ASP A 161 11.87 7.80 3.42
CA ASP A 161 11.28 7.66 2.08
C ASP A 161 11.99 6.63 1.15
N VAL A 162 12.79 5.71 1.72
CA VAL A 162 13.46 4.65 0.95
C VAL A 162 12.64 3.35 1.00
N GLY A 163 11.67 3.18 0.10
CA GLY A 163 10.78 2.01 0.03
C GLY A 163 11.51 0.65 -0.05
N LYS A 164 12.72 0.60 -0.67
CA LYS A 164 13.53 -0.62 -0.65
C LYS A 164 13.90 -1.08 0.76
N GLN A 165 14.08 -0.17 1.71
CA GLN A 165 14.34 -0.53 3.11
C GLN A 165 13.08 -1.05 3.80
N CYS A 166 11.89 -0.57 3.42
CA CYS A 166 10.61 -1.12 3.87
C CYS A 166 10.46 -2.59 3.44
N MET A 167 10.68 -2.89 2.16
CA MET A 167 10.71 -4.26 1.65
C MET A 167 11.68 -5.15 2.44
N GLN A 168 12.90 -4.69 2.68
CA GLN A 168 13.91 -5.45 3.43
C GLN A 168 13.50 -5.68 4.89
N ALA A 169 12.90 -4.69 5.54
CA ALA A 169 12.39 -4.81 6.91
C ALA A 169 11.27 -5.84 6.97
N TRP A 170 10.31 -5.80 6.03
CA TRP A 170 9.25 -6.80 5.95
C TRP A 170 9.80 -8.23 5.77
N LEU A 171 10.75 -8.43 4.87
CA LEU A 171 11.40 -9.74 4.62
C LEU A 171 12.15 -10.27 5.85
N ARG A 172 12.65 -9.39 6.73
CA ARG A 172 13.28 -9.75 8.01
C ARG A 172 12.28 -9.94 9.16
N GLY A 173 10.98 -9.75 8.92
CA GLY A 173 9.95 -9.84 9.95
C GLY A 173 9.84 -8.59 10.84
N GLU A 174 10.44 -7.47 10.47
CA GLU A 174 10.37 -6.18 11.17
C GLU A 174 9.07 -5.43 10.78
N PHE A 175 7.93 -6.09 10.96
CA PHE A 175 6.62 -5.62 10.46
C PHE A 175 6.22 -4.27 11.04
N ASP A 176 6.50 -4.01 12.32
CA ASP A 176 6.17 -2.72 12.95
C ASP A 176 6.89 -1.55 12.27
N ARG A 177 8.15 -1.76 11.84
CA ARG A 177 8.91 -0.74 11.10
C ARG A 177 8.35 -0.54 9.70
N ALA A 178 7.93 -1.62 9.03
CA ALA A 178 7.32 -1.53 7.71
C ALA A 178 5.96 -0.80 7.77
N ILE A 179 5.13 -1.08 8.79
CA ILE A 179 3.87 -0.37 9.06
C ILE A 179 4.13 1.10 9.37
N ALA A 180 5.15 1.43 10.19
CA ALA A 180 5.51 2.81 10.51
C ALA A 180 5.93 3.61 9.25
N HIS A 181 6.61 2.97 8.29
CA HIS A 181 6.96 3.58 7.00
C HIS A 181 5.71 3.91 6.18
N ASN A 182 4.83 2.92 5.95
CA ASN A 182 3.60 3.12 5.19
C ASN A 182 2.69 4.19 5.83
N ARG A 183 2.59 4.19 7.18
CA ARG A 183 1.90 5.25 7.92
C ARG A 183 2.47 6.63 7.62
N ALA A 184 3.79 6.77 7.69
CA ALA A 184 4.45 8.03 7.41
C ALA A 184 4.28 8.47 5.94
N CYS A 185 4.28 7.52 5.00
CA CYS A 185 3.98 7.78 3.59
C CYS A 185 2.56 8.37 3.41
N LEU A 186 1.54 7.73 3.97
CA LEU A 186 0.15 8.19 3.91
C LEU A 186 -0.02 9.60 4.49
N LEU A 187 0.62 9.91 5.63
CA LEU A 187 0.55 11.23 6.24
C LEU A 187 1.24 12.30 5.38
N LYS A 188 2.37 11.98 4.78
CA LYS A 188 3.05 12.86 3.82
C LYS A 188 2.20 13.11 2.59
N GLU A 189 1.58 12.07 2.04
CA GLU A 189 0.69 12.17 0.88
C GLU A 189 -0.55 13.02 1.16
N ARG A 190 -1.16 12.87 2.34
CA ARG A 190 -2.24 13.75 2.81
C ARG A 190 -1.82 15.22 2.79
N ASP A 191 -0.65 15.51 3.33
CA ASP A 191 -0.15 16.88 3.39
C ASP A 191 0.24 17.41 2.01
N ILE A 192 0.79 16.56 1.13
CA ILE A 192 1.06 16.91 -0.27
C ILE A 192 -0.24 17.27 -0.99
N LEU A 193 -1.28 16.42 -0.87
CA LEU A 193 -2.59 16.68 -1.45
C LEU A 193 -3.16 18.00 -0.95
N THR A 194 -3.11 18.24 0.36
CA THR A 194 -3.66 19.45 0.98
C THR A 194 -2.90 20.72 0.57
N LYS A 195 -1.57 20.67 0.45
CA LYS A 195 -0.73 21.84 0.17
C LYS A 195 -0.63 22.21 -1.31
N ARG A 196 -0.70 21.24 -2.22
CA ARG A 196 -0.51 21.48 -3.66
C ARG A 196 -1.51 20.81 -4.59
N GLY A 197 -2.43 20.01 -4.07
CA GLY A 197 -3.41 19.28 -4.88
C GLY A 197 -2.77 18.08 -5.60
N PHE A 198 -3.38 17.71 -6.71
CA PHE A 198 -3.02 16.56 -7.54
C PHE A 198 -3.02 16.93 -9.02
N ARG A 199 -2.44 16.08 -9.85
CA ARG A 199 -2.56 16.12 -11.32
C ARG A 199 -3.29 14.89 -11.83
N GLU A 200 -3.68 14.88 -13.08
CA GLU A 200 -4.18 13.68 -13.75
C GLU A 200 -3.11 12.59 -13.76
N PRO A 201 -3.48 11.32 -13.46
CA PRO A 201 -2.58 10.19 -13.59
C PRO A 201 -2.06 10.00 -15.00
N ASP A 202 -0.78 9.65 -15.12
CA ASP A 202 -0.22 9.26 -16.41
C ASP A 202 -0.96 8.03 -16.97
N GLU A 203 -1.07 7.95 -18.31
CA GLU A 203 -1.60 6.75 -18.95
C GLU A 203 -0.77 5.51 -18.57
N LEU A 204 -1.47 4.42 -18.24
CA LEU A 204 -0.87 3.12 -18.00
C LEU A 204 -1.58 2.09 -18.90
N LYS A 205 -0.83 1.42 -19.76
CA LYS A 205 -1.32 0.32 -20.56
C LYS A 205 -1.43 -0.93 -19.71
N PHE A 206 -2.63 -1.45 -19.53
CA PHE A 206 -2.88 -2.69 -18.78
C PHE A 206 -2.74 -3.89 -19.72
N THR A 207 -1.70 -4.69 -19.47
CA THR A 207 -1.38 -5.91 -20.24
C THR A 207 -1.07 -7.04 -19.24
N LYS A 208 -1.66 -8.23 -19.48
CA LYS A 208 -1.36 -9.46 -18.73
C LYS A 208 -0.21 -10.22 -19.37
#